data_c43e209063bc6432a811b2f2e8e395fe
#
_entry.id   c43e209063bc6432a811b2f2e8e395fe
#
_cell.length_a   1.000
_cell.length_b   1.000
_cell.length_c   1.000
_cell.angle_alpha   90.00
_cell.angle_beta   90.00
_cell.angle_gamma   90.00
#
_symmetry.space_group_name_H-M   'P 1'
#
loop_
_entity.id
_entity.type
_entity.pdbx_description
1 polymer ?
#
loop_
_entity_poly.entity_id
_entity_poly.type
_entity_poly.pdbx_seq_one_letter_code
_entity_poly.pdbx_strand_id
1 'polypeptide(L)'
;MIYFIDDFLDKNLFEETTRRLNSSSYVEYETPGKSFWIQETNNDFNDYVLQKLQKTEGNKLENILGFFRVSNDVVDTNWRIHSDLNIQGEQPDRALVLYMSPRKSNELHGTALWRHNVYGKSLPKETTNEEFDRMIIAEAENLDMWTLDSVVGYGENRAISYPASYFHSKYPNVSWKEGRQVFVMFYKIK
;
A
#
# COMPACT_ATOMS: atom_id res chain seq x y z
N MET A 1 5.92 -4.90 13.84
CA MET A 1 6.47 -3.53 13.93
C MET A 1 6.10 -2.80 12.65
N ILE A 2 5.84 -1.47 12.73
CA ILE A 2 5.58 -0.61 11.58
C ILE A 2 6.78 0.32 11.47
N TYR A 3 7.32 0.48 10.26
CA TYR A 3 8.38 1.43 9.96
C TYR A 3 7.82 2.55 9.11
N PHE A 4 8.26 3.76 9.35
CA PHE A 4 8.09 4.88 8.42
C PHE A 4 9.43 5.61 8.28
N ILE A 5 9.77 5.94 7.04
CA ILE A 5 11.08 6.45 6.69
C ILE A 5 10.85 7.65 5.77
N ASP A 6 11.21 8.84 6.24
CA ASP A 6 11.21 10.04 5.42
C ASP A 6 12.43 10.07 4.48
N ASP A 7 12.32 10.78 3.37
CA ASP A 7 13.38 10.89 2.35
C ASP A 7 13.90 9.52 1.89
N PHE A 8 12.96 8.59 1.65
CA PHE A 8 13.27 7.18 1.40
C PHE A 8 14.11 6.98 0.14
N LEU A 9 13.73 7.58 -1.00
CA LEU A 9 14.57 7.59 -2.19
C LEU A 9 15.55 8.75 -2.13
N ASP A 10 16.71 8.58 -2.76
CA ASP A 10 17.61 9.70 -2.97
C ASP A 10 16.90 10.77 -3.82
N LYS A 11 17.13 12.04 -3.55
CA LYS A 11 16.39 13.16 -4.14
C LYS A 11 16.32 13.08 -5.66
N ASN A 12 17.46 12.83 -6.31
CA ASN A 12 17.52 12.77 -7.79
C ASN A 12 16.66 11.62 -8.34
N LEU A 13 16.73 10.44 -7.70
CA LEU A 13 15.93 9.27 -8.08
C LEU A 13 14.43 9.53 -7.87
N PHE A 14 14.07 10.18 -6.78
CA PHE A 14 12.68 10.56 -6.52
C PHE A 14 12.13 11.51 -7.58
N GLU A 15 12.85 12.58 -7.88
CA GLU A 15 12.45 13.58 -8.89
C GLU A 15 12.35 12.97 -10.30
N GLU A 16 13.31 12.12 -10.68
CA GLU A 16 13.30 11.42 -11.95
C GLU A 16 12.12 10.45 -12.06
N THR A 17 11.90 9.65 -11.02
CA THR A 17 10.79 8.69 -10.97
C THR A 17 9.45 9.40 -11.04
N THR A 18 9.25 10.46 -10.26
CA THR A 18 8.02 11.25 -10.27
C THR A 18 7.76 11.89 -11.63
N ARG A 19 8.79 12.43 -12.28
CA ARG A 19 8.67 12.98 -13.63
C ARG A 19 8.24 11.92 -14.63
N ARG A 20 8.83 10.73 -14.57
CA ARG A 20 8.46 9.59 -15.41
C ARG A 20 6.99 9.18 -15.18
N LEU A 21 6.55 9.04 -13.93
CA LEU A 21 5.18 8.65 -13.60
C LEU A 21 4.15 9.65 -14.14
N ASN A 22 4.46 10.95 -14.09
CA ASN A 22 3.58 12.01 -14.59
C ASN A 22 3.50 12.06 -16.13
N SER A 23 4.50 11.52 -16.83
CA SER A 23 4.54 11.49 -18.30
C SER A 23 4.14 10.15 -18.92
N SER A 24 3.85 9.15 -18.11
CA SER A 24 3.57 7.79 -18.55
C SER A 24 2.11 7.43 -18.33
N SER A 25 1.59 6.50 -19.14
CA SER A 25 0.25 5.97 -18.99
C SER A 25 0.22 4.87 -17.93
N TYR A 26 -0.86 4.84 -17.16
CA TYR A 26 -1.21 3.73 -16.28
C TYR A 26 -2.11 2.77 -17.03
N VAL A 27 -2.00 1.50 -16.71
CA VAL A 27 -2.81 0.43 -17.28
C VAL A 27 -3.76 -0.08 -16.20
N GLU A 28 -5.02 -0.31 -16.60
CA GLU A 28 -5.98 -0.93 -15.70
C GLU A 28 -5.66 -2.41 -15.53
N TYR A 29 -5.57 -2.83 -14.27
CA TYR A 29 -5.37 -4.20 -13.86
C TYR A 29 -6.61 -4.66 -13.10
N GLU A 30 -7.33 -5.62 -13.66
CA GLU A 30 -8.56 -6.15 -13.08
C GLU A 30 -8.28 -7.33 -12.15
N THR A 31 -8.95 -7.31 -11.01
CA THR A 31 -9.05 -8.43 -10.07
C THR A 31 -10.51 -8.69 -9.75
N PRO A 32 -10.91 -9.86 -9.23
CA PRO A 32 -12.28 -10.09 -8.83
C PRO A 32 -12.83 -8.99 -7.91
N GLY A 33 -13.83 -8.24 -8.41
CA GLY A 33 -14.51 -7.17 -7.67
C GLY A 33 -13.75 -5.86 -7.51
N LYS A 34 -12.57 -5.69 -8.15
CA LYS A 34 -11.79 -4.46 -8.05
C LYS A 34 -10.85 -4.28 -9.23
N SER A 35 -10.73 -3.04 -9.73
CA SER A 35 -9.67 -2.67 -10.66
C SER A 35 -8.67 -1.71 -10.02
N PHE A 36 -7.43 -1.75 -10.51
CA PHE A 36 -6.33 -0.89 -10.11
C PHE A 36 -5.74 -0.25 -11.36
N TRP A 37 -5.26 0.96 -11.23
CA TRP A 37 -4.51 1.61 -12.28
C TRP A 37 -3.02 1.59 -11.89
N ILE A 38 -2.25 0.80 -12.62
CA ILE A 38 -0.86 0.50 -12.30
C ILE A 38 0.09 0.85 -13.42
N GLN A 39 1.36 1.05 -13.05
CA GLN A 39 2.50 1.06 -13.94
C GLN A 39 3.54 0.09 -13.38
N GLU A 40 4.03 -0.80 -14.24
CA GLU A 40 5.08 -1.75 -13.86
C GLU A 40 6.38 -1.04 -13.50
N THR A 41 7.14 -1.67 -12.63
CA THR A 41 8.50 -1.29 -12.29
C THR A 41 9.51 -2.18 -13.01
N ASN A 42 10.75 -1.72 -13.09
CA ASN A 42 11.86 -2.59 -13.46
C ASN A 42 12.53 -3.21 -12.21
N ASN A 43 13.31 -4.26 -12.44
CA ASN A 43 14.01 -4.96 -11.36
C ASN A 43 15.00 -4.06 -10.63
N ASP A 44 15.71 -3.17 -11.32
CA ASP A 44 16.71 -2.30 -10.71
C ASP A 44 16.08 -1.38 -9.65
N PHE A 45 14.87 -0.85 -9.93
CA PHE A 45 14.14 -0.03 -8.94
C PHE A 45 13.67 -0.87 -7.75
N ASN A 46 13.12 -2.06 -8.01
CA ASN A 46 12.70 -2.97 -6.96
C ASN A 46 13.86 -3.37 -6.05
N ASP A 47 14.99 -3.71 -6.64
CA ASP A 47 16.21 -4.10 -5.92
C ASP A 47 16.77 -2.94 -5.09
N TYR A 48 16.76 -1.71 -5.63
CA TYR A 48 17.16 -0.53 -4.89
C TYR A 48 16.28 -0.31 -3.65
N VAL A 49 14.96 -0.37 -3.81
CA VAL A 49 14.00 -0.24 -2.71
C VAL A 49 14.24 -1.33 -1.66
N LEU A 50 14.38 -2.57 -2.10
CA LEU A 50 14.61 -3.71 -1.23
C LEU A 50 15.90 -3.57 -0.42
N GLN A 51 16.99 -3.14 -1.05
CA GLN A 51 18.28 -2.89 -0.37
C GLN A 51 18.16 -1.80 0.70
N LYS A 52 17.42 -0.72 0.44
CA LYS A 52 17.16 0.31 1.47
C LYS A 52 16.34 -0.24 2.65
N LEU A 53 15.30 -1.02 2.37
CA LEU A 53 14.51 -1.67 3.41
C LEU A 53 15.34 -2.64 4.26
N GLN A 54 16.20 -3.45 3.64
CA GLN A 54 17.09 -4.37 4.35
C GLN A 54 18.00 -3.66 5.37
N LYS A 55 18.49 -2.46 5.02
CA LYS A 55 19.29 -1.64 5.94
C LYS A 55 18.49 -1.16 7.15
N THR A 56 17.20 -0.89 6.96
CA THR A 56 16.32 -0.40 8.03
C THR A 56 15.82 -1.54 8.91
N GLU A 57 15.41 -2.66 8.30
CA GLU A 57 14.79 -3.78 9.00
C GLU A 57 15.82 -4.74 9.61
N GLY A 58 17.07 -4.70 9.13
CA GLY A 58 18.16 -5.55 9.61
C GLY A 58 18.05 -7.02 9.19
N ASN A 59 17.17 -7.35 8.24
CA ASN A 59 16.89 -8.69 7.75
C ASN A 59 17.20 -8.80 6.25
N LYS A 60 17.44 -10.01 5.78
CA LYS A 60 17.45 -10.32 4.36
C LYS A 60 16.00 -10.34 3.87
N LEU A 61 15.71 -9.63 2.80
CA LEU A 61 14.37 -9.50 2.23
C LEU A 61 14.32 -10.08 0.81
N GLU A 62 13.15 -10.52 0.40
CA GLU A 62 12.89 -11.03 -0.95
C GLU A 62 11.64 -10.34 -1.51
N ASN A 63 11.75 -9.75 -2.70
CA ASN A 63 10.64 -9.14 -3.40
C ASN A 63 9.68 -10.22 -3.95
N ILE A 64 8.38 -10.02 -3.75
CA ILE A 64 7.32 -10.79 -4.43
C ILE A 64 6.82 -9.98 -5.62
N LEU A 65 6.42 -8.73 -5.39
CA LEU A 65 5.81 -7.87 -6.39
C LEU A 65 6.04 -6.40 -6.04
N GLY A 66 6.41 -5.58 -7.03
CA GLY A 66 6.47 -4.12 -6.89
C GLY A 66 5.84 -3.43 -8.09
N PHE A 67 5.05 -2.38 -7.86
CA PHE A 67 4.40 -1.60 -8.92
C PHE A 67 4.05 -0.19 -8.44
N PHE A 68 3.90 0.74 -9.36
CA PHE A 68 3.29 2.03 -9.09
C PHE A 68 1.77 1.95 -9.26
N ARG A 69 1.05 2.67 -8.42
CA ARG A 69 -0.40 2.75 -8.44
C ARG A 69 -0.85 4.20 -8.40
N VAL A 70 -1.88 4.53 -9.17
CA VAL A 70 -2.57 5.82 -9.10
C VAL A 70 -4.02 5.62 -8.68
N SER A 71 -4.51 6.52 -7.84
CA SER A 71 -5.93 6.62 -7.50
C SER A 71 -6.34 8.09 -7.45
N ASN A 72 -7.51 8.42 -8.00
CA ASN A 72 -8.08 9.76 -7.98
C ASN A 72 -9.62 9.66 -7.95
N ASP A 73 -10.34 10.74 -8.21
CA ASP A 73 -11.81 10.76 -8.24
C ASP A 73 -12.44 10.09 -9.48
N VAL A 74 -11.63 9.64 -10.41
CA VAL A 74 -12.06 8.95 -11.65
C VAL A 74 -11.63 7.49 -11.65
N VAL A 75 -10.37 7.21 -11.27
CA VAL A 75 -9.78 5.88 -11.32
C VAL A 75 -9.42 5.38 -9.92
N ASP A 76 -9.61 4.08 -9.69
CA ASP A 76 -9.36 3.43 -8.40
C ASP A 76 -10.02 4.19 -7.23
N THR A 77 -11.29 4.54 -7.44
CA THR A 77 -12.09 5.29 -6.47
C THR A 77 -12.45 4.49 -5.23
N ASN A 78 -12.39 3.16 -5.32
CA ASN A 78 -12.79 2.25 -4.26
C ASN A 78 -11.96 2.44 -3.00
N TRP A 79 -12.69 2.61 -1.91
CA TRP A 79 -12.14 2.59 -0.56
C TRP A 79 -12.64 1.34 0.13
N ARG A 80 -11.73 0.57 0.68
CA ARG A 80 -12.07 -0.56 1.57
C ARG A 80 -10.93 -0.84 2.53
N ILE A 81 -11.30 -1.27 3.73
CA ILE A 81 -10.37 -1.85 4.69
C ILE A 81 -10.09 -3.28 4.24
N HIS A 82 -8.83 -3.65 4.13
CA HIS A 82 -8.39 -4.98 3.69
C HIS A 82 -7.02 -5.33 4.30
N SER A 83 -6.58 -6.53 4.07
CA SER A 83 -5.20 -6.97 4.28
C SER A 83 -4.69 -7.68 3.01
N ASP A 84 -3.37 -7.85 2.93
CA ASP A 84 -2.69 -8.40 1.75
C ASP A 84 -2.24 -9.84 2.05
N LEU A 85 -3.18 -10.78 2.05
CA LEU A 85 -2.91 -12.18 2.45
C LEU A 85 -2.40 -13.06 1.31
N ASN A 86 -2.73 -12.74 0.05
CA ASN A 86 -2.35 -13.53 -1.10
C ASN A 86 -1.98 -12.61 -2.27
N ILE A 87 -0.71 -12.59 -2.63
CA ILE A 87 -0.17 -11.83 -3.74
C ILE A 87 0.48 -12.83 -4.71
N GLN A 88 -0.14 -13.03 -5.87
CA GLN A 88 0.33 -13.97 -6.89
C GLN A 88 0.52 -15.41 -6.38
N GLY A 89 -0.34 -15.86 -5.46
CA GLY A 89 -0.25 -17.19 -4.85
C GLY A 89 0.73 -17.29 -3.67
N GLU A 90 1.37 -16.19 -3.29
CA GLU A 90 2.28 -16.13 -2.16
C GLU A 90 1.73 -15.26 -1.04
N GLN A 91 2.00 -15.65 0.20
CA GLN A 91 1.68 -14.81 1.37
C GLN A 91 2.88 -13.93 1.68
N PRO A 92 2.76 -12.59 1.52
CA PRO A 92 3.82 -11.68 1.95
C PRO A 92 3.89 -11.56 3.47
N ASP A 93 5.09 -11.34 3.99
CA ASP A 93 5.24 -10.96 5.40
C ASP A 93 4.90 -9.48 5.61
N ARG A 94 5.25 -8.66 4.62
CA ARG A 94 5.12 -7.21 4.73
C ARG A 94 4.70 -6.56 3.42
N ALA A 95 4.05 -5.41 3.58
CA ALA A 95 3.78 -4.48 2.50
C ALA A 95 4.53 -3.15 2.74
N LEU A 96 5.01 -2.56 1.67
CA LEU A 96 5.53 -1.20 1.62
C LEU A 96 4.60 -0.32 0.80
N VAL A 97 4.34 0.89 1.27
CA VAL A 97 3.76 1.98 0.48
C VAL A 97 4.70 3.17 0.54
N LEU A 98 5.21 3.59 -0.61
CA LEU A 98 6.03 4.79 -0.77
C LEU A 98 5.20 5.86 -1.47
N TYR A 99 5.08 7.03 -0.85
CA TYR A 99 4.29 8.13 -1.40
C TYR A 99 5.08 8.91 -2.44
N MET A 100 4.54 8.96 -3.67
CA MET A 100 5.21 9.51 -4.85
C MET A 100 4.64 10.86 -5.32
N SER A 101 3.42 11.22 -4.93
CA SER A 101 2.85 12.52 -5.32
C SER A 101 3.46 13.66 -4.52
N PRO A 102 3.61 14.87 -5.08
CA PRO A 102 3.97 16.06 -4.31
C PRO A 102 2.96 16.32 -3.19
N ARG A 103 3.44 16.72 -2.02
CA ARG A 103 2.56 17.10 -0.91
C ARG A 103 1.87 18.42 -1.23
N LYS A 104 0.55 18.42 -1.15
CA LYS A 104 -0.24 19.65 -1.13
C LYS A 104 -0.58 20.01 0.31
N SER A 105 -0.36 21.25 0.64
CA SER A 105 -0.16 21.75 2.01
C SER A 105 -1.35 21.65 2.96
N ASN A 106 -2.55 21.28 2.50
CA ASN A 106 -3.78 21.38 3.31
C ASN A 106 -4.59 20.07 3.38
N GLU A 107 -4.04 18.94 2.94
CA GLU A 107 -4.79 17.70 2.89
C GLU A 107 -4.24 16.68 3.90
N LEU A 108 -5.12 16.17 4.75
CA LEU A 108 -4.82 15.05 5.64
C LEU A 108 -4.98 13.74 4.85
N HIS A 109 -3.89 13.29 4.26
CA HIS A 109 -3.84 12.03 3.53
C HIS A 109 -2.87 11.06 4.16
N GLY A 110 -3.00 9.78 3.84
CA GLY A 110 -2.06 8.79 4.34
C GLY A 110 -2.52 7.35 4.17
N THR A 111 -2.05 6.51 5.06
CA THR A 111 -2.45 5.12 5.23
C THR A 111 -3.02 4.93 6.62
N ALA A 112 -4.28 4.49 6.69
CA ALA A 112 -4.91 4.11 7.94
C ALA A 112 -4.66 2.65 8.25
N LEU A 113 -4.42 2.36 9.51
CA LEU A 113 -4.37 1.00 10.07
C LEU A 113 -5.58 0.83 10.98
N TRP A 114 -6.23 -0.31 10.82
CA TRP A 114 -7.50 -0.58 11.46
C TRP A 114 -7.43 -1.79 12.38
N ARG A 115 -8.36 -1.83 13.30
CA ARG A 115 -8.63 -2.98 14.15
C ARG A 115 -10.06 -3.39 13.94
N HIS A 116 -10.26 -4.63 13.50
CA HIS A 116 -11.58 -5.22 13.43
C HIS A 116 -12.09 -5.53 14.85
N ASN A 117 -13.36 -5.27 15.13
CA ASN A 117 -13.92 -5.40 16.49
C ASN A 117 -13.89 -6.84 17.02
N VAL A 118 -13.89 -7.83 16.11
CA VAL A 118 -13.81 -9.26 16.48
C VAL A 118 -12.39 -9.81 16.36
N TYR A 119 -11.70 -9.52 15.24
CA TYR A 119 -10.42 -10.15 14.90
C TYR A 119 -9.19 -9.35 15.33
N GLY A 120 -9.35 -8.10 15.74
CA GLY A 120 -8.22 -7.26 16.07
C GLY A 120 -7.48 -6.71 14.83
N LYS A 121 -6.15 -6.71 14.85
CA LYS A 121 -5.32 -6.09 13.78
C LYS A 121 -5.19 -6.92 12.52
N SER A 122 -5.45 -8.24 12.61
CA SER A 122 -5.33 -9.20 11.52
C SER A 122 -6.24 -10.39 11.76
N LEU A 123 -6.58 -11.10 10.69
CA LEU A 123 -7.27 -12.38 10.82
C LEU A 123 -6.37 -13.46 11.45
N PRO A 124 -6.97 -14.50 12.05
CA PRO A 124 -6.27 -15.72 12.44
C PRO A 124 -5.48 -16.30 11.26
N LYS A 125 -4.32 -16.91 11.53
CA LYS A 125 -3.44 -17.46 10.48
C LYS A 125 -4.09 -18.58 9.66
N GLU A 126 -5.01 -19.30 10.28
CA GLU A 126 -5.77 -20.41 9.71
C GLU A 126 -6.97 -19.97 8.85
N THR A 127 -7.24 -18.67 8.76
CA THR A 127 -8.34 -18.14 7.93
C THR A 127 -8.13 -18.48 6.46
N THR A 128 -9.11 -19.12 5.86
CA THR A 128 -9.07 -19.42 4.41
C THR A 128 -9.31 -18.17 3.57
N ASN A 129 -8.90 -18.22 2.29
CA ASN A 129 -9.15 -17.11 1.36
C ASN A 129 -10.65 -16.83 1.21
N GLU A 130 -11.49 -17.87 1.17
CA GLU A 130 -12.95 -17.74 1.06
C GLU A 130 -13.57 -17.08 2.29
N GLU A 131 -13.07 -17.35 3.48
CA GLU A 131 -13.51 -16.69 4.72
C GLU A 131 -13.11 -15.24 4.73
N PHE A 132 -11.87 -14.95 4.31
CA PHE A 132 -11.37 -13.59 4.16
C PHE A 132 -12.21 -12.79 3.16
N ASP A 133 -12.42 -13.32 1.96
CA ASP A 133 -13.20 -12.66 0.91
C ASP A 133 -14.64 -12.37 1.36
N ARG A 134 -15.28 -13.33 2.03
CA ARG A 134 -16.63 -13.12 2.58
C ARG A 134 -16.68 -12.00 3.60
N MET A 135 -15.71 -11.94 4.51
CA MET A 135 -15.61 -10.89 5.52
C MET A 135 -15.37 -9.53 4.88
N ILE A 136 -14.43 -9.43 3.94
CA ILE A 136 -14.14 -8.18 3.23
C ILE A 136 -15.35 -7.69 2.42
N ILE A 137 -16.07 -8.57 1.73
CA ILE A 137 -17.27 -8.20 0.98
C ILE A 137 -18.36 -7.65 1.91
N ALA A 138 -18.53 -8.25 3.08
CA ALA A 138 -19.59 -7.88 4.02
C ALA A 138 -19.25 -6.63 4.85
N GLU A 139 -18.00 -6.42 5.22
CA GLU A 139 -17.64 -5.55 6.34
C GLU A 139 -16.59 -4.48 5.99
N ALA A 140 -15.88 -4.57 4.86
CA ALA A 140 -14.77 -3.67 4.53
C ALA A 140 -15.12 -2.16 4.51
N GLU A 141 -16.38 -1.83 4.23
CA GLU A 141 -16.90 -0.46 4.19
C GLU A 141 -17.85 -0.13 5.37
N ASN A 142 -18.16 -1.13 6.19
CA ASN A 142 -19.01 -0.96 7.36
C ASN A 142 -18.18 -0.51 8.57
N LEU A 143 -18.05 0.79 8.76
CA LEU A 143 -17.22 1.38 9.82
C LEU A 143 -17.61 0.97 11.24
N ASP A 144 -18.84 0.49 11.46
CA ASP A 144 -19.27 -0.01 12.78
C ASP A 144 -18.49 -1.27 13.20
N MET A 145 -17.89 -1.98 12.23
CA MET A 145 -17.07 -3.17 12.48
C MET A 145 -15.60 -2.84 12.78
N TRP A 146 -15.19 -1.58 12.66
CA TRP A 146 -13.79 -1.18 12.69
C TRP A 146 -13.50 -0.06 13.67
N THR A 147 -12.35 -0.15 14.30
CA THR A 147 -11.75 0.93 15.09
C THR A 147 -10.49 1.41 14.38
N LEU A 148 -10.39 2.72 14.15
CA LEU A 148 -9.17 3.33 13.63
C LEU A 148 -8.06 3.20 14.68
N ASP A 149 -7.01 2.43 14.37
CA ASP A 149 -5.88 2.19 15.29
C ASP A 149 -4.82 3.28 15.15
N SER A 150 -4.48 3.64 13.90
CA SER A 150 -3.53 4.72 13.63
C SER A 150 -3.62 5.21 12.19
N VAL A 151 -3.11 6.42 11.96
CA VAL A 151 -2.92 6.98 10.62
C VAL A 151 -1.47 7.41 10.47
N VAL A 152 -0.80 6.87 9.45
CA VAL A 152 0.49 7.40 9.02
C VAL A 152 0.24 8.46 7.97
N GLY A 153 0.49 9.71 8.35
CA GLY A 153 0.27 10.87 7.50
C GLY A 153 1.13 10.84 6.24
N TYR A 154 0.54 11.29 5.14
CA TYR A 154 1.23 11.44 3.87
C TYR A 154 2.43 12.39 4.02
N GLY A 155 3.55 11.98 3.52
CA GLY A 155 4.75 12.78 3.32
C GLY A 155 5.33 12.46 1.96
N GLU A 156 5.68 13.49 1.18
CA GLU A 156 6.40 13.29 -0.08
C GLU A 156 7.68 12.47 0.19
N ASN A 157 7.95 11.46 -0.63
CA ASN A 157 9.06 10.54 -0.46
C ASN A 157 9.11 9.80 0.89
N ARG A 158 7.96 9.65 1.56
CA ARG A 158 7.85 8.84 2.79
C ARG A 158 7.45 7.42 2.43
N ALA A 159 8.21 6.46 2.94
CA ALA A 159 7.87 5.05 2.92
C ALA A 159 7.24 4.61 4.25
N ILE A 160 6.19 3.80 4.16
CA ILE A 160 5.61 3.08 5.30
C ILE A 160 5.68 1.58 5.00
N SER A 161 6.25 0.81 5.93
CA SER A 161 6.27 -0.66 5.87
C SER A 161 5.56 -1.24 7.09
N TYR A 162 4.65 -2.17 6.85
CA TYR A 162 3.82 -2.81 7.87
C TYR A 162 3.58 -4.29 7.55
N PRO A 163 3.22 -5.14 8.55
CA PRO A 163 2.82 -6.52 8.30
C PRO A 163 1.70 -6.60 7.28
N ALA A 164 1.86 -7.37 6.22
CA ALA A 164 0.89 -7.48 5.14
C ALA A 164 -0.49 -7.99 5.63
N SER A 165 -0.49 -8.75 6.72
CA SER A 165 -1.72 -9.22 7.37
C SER A 165 -2.52 -8.14 8.12
N TYR A 166 -1.95 -6.94 8.35
CA TYR A 166 -2.67 -5.89 9.08
C TYR A 166 -3.76 -5.28 8.22
N PHE A 167 -4.91 -5.04 8.83
CA PHE A 167 -6.00 -4.33 8.18
C PHE A 167 -5.62 -2.88 7.96
N HIS A 168 -5.76 -2.45 6.71
CA HIS A 168 -5.38 -1.10 6.30
C HIS A 168 -6.25 -0.58 5.16
N SER A 169 -6.19 0.72 4.94
CA SER A 169 -6.81 1.40 3.80
C SER A 169 -6.05 2.68 3.44
N LYS A 170 -6.34 3.24 2.28
CA LYS A 170 -6.01 4.65 2.03
C LYS A 170 -6.81 5.54 3.00
N TYR A 171 -6.25 6.69 3.37
CA TYR A 171 -6.90 7.67 4.25
C TYR A 171 -6.83 9.06 3.62
N PRO A 172 -7.90 9.85 3.69
CA PRO A 172 -9.23 9.47 4.11
C PRO A 172 -9.91 8.53 3.11
N ASN A 173 -11.12 8.09 3.44
CA ASN A 173 -11.93 7.21 2.59
C ASN A 173 -12.58 7.91 1.38
N VAL A 174 -12.17 9.11 1.07
CA VAL A 174 -12.61 9.87 -0.10
C VAL A 174 -11.56 9.84 -1.20
N SER A 175 -11.99 10.02 -2.44
CA SER A 175 -11.09 10.10 -3.58
C SER A 175 -10.29 11.41 -3.57
N TRP A 176 -9.06 11.34 -4.01
CA TRP A 176 -8.18 12.49 -4.14
C TRP A 176 -8.38 13.12 -5.52
N LYS A 177 -8.88 14.34 -5.59
CA LYS A 177 -9.12 15.03 -6.87
C LYS A 177 -7.87 15.10 -7.75
N GLU A 178 -6.72 15.27 -7.14
CA GLU A 178 -5.45 15.50 -7.86
C GLU A 178 -4.61 14.24 -8.03
N GLY A 179 -5.16 13.10 -7.61
CA GLY A 179 -4.51 11.81 -7.71
C GLY A 179 -3.49 11.55 -6.59
N ARG A 180 -3.46 10.30 -6.17
CA ARG A 180 -2.48 9.74 -5.24
C ARG A 180 -1.64 8.73 -6.02
N GLN A 181 -0.36 9.04 -6.17
CA GLN A 181 0.60 8.10 -6.74
C GLN A 181 1.41 7.48 -5.60
N VAL A 182 1.50 6.17 -5.60
CA VAL A 182 2.31 5.40 -4.66
C VAL A 182 3.09 4.33 -5.40
N PHE A 183 4.24 3.97 -4.86
CA PHE A 183 4.85 2.69 -5.15
C PHE A 183 4.43 1.72 -4.04
N VAL A 184 4.02 0.52 -4.44
CA VAL A 184 3.64 -0.58 -3.53
C VAL A 184 4.61 -1.73 -3.77
N MET A 185 5.09 -2.35 -2.69
CA MET A 185 5.92 -3.55 -2.75
C MET A 185 5.45 -4.56 -1.70
N PHE A 186 5.35 -5.81 -2.12
CA PHE A 186 5.13 -6.95 -1.24
C PHE A 186 6.39 -7.78 -1.15
N TYR A 187 6.79 -8.19 0.05
CA TYR A 187 8.05 -8.90 0.26
C TYR A 187 8.02 -9.85 1.45
N LYS A 188 8.97 -10.79 1.44
CA LYS A 188 9.22 -11.76 2.51
C LYS A 188 10.47 -11.41 3.31
N ILE A 189 10.48 -11.83 4.55
CA ILE A 189 11.64 -11.82 5.44
C ILE A 189 12.26 -13.22 5.39
N LYS A 190 13.58 -13.29 5.09
CA LYS A 190 14.35 -14.55 4.96
C LYS A 190 15.19 -14.82 6.21
#